data_3ac92e1ed636f96bde42ec435f825b0e
#
_entry.id   3ac92e1ed636f96bde42ec435f825b0e
#
_cell.length_a   1.000
_cell.length_b   1.000
_cell.length_c   1.000
_cell.angle_alpha   90.00
_cell.angle_beta   90.00
_cell.angle_gamma   90.00
#
_symmetry.space_group_name_H-M   'P 1'
#
loop_
_entity.id
_entity.type
_entity.pdbx_description
1 polymer ?
#
loop_
_entity_poly.entity_id
_entity_poly.type
_entity_poly.pdbx_seq_one_letter_code
_entity_poly.pdbx_strand_id
1 'polypeptide(L)'
;MNDKIYSRSRIRLPKIKLKNKENNRNTIKILKIIVILGIAINFAYFSLKGIKPIMEKNCIGIAKSVATKVSNIKATEVMAKYEYDDILNIIKDENGNIKMVGTNIFTVNKIISDIPVYMQEEFEREENSTFKIPIGSFFGSKLFSGRGPKVNIKMQIVGDLDTDLRSEFTSAGINQTLHRIYLEIKCNVVILTPFETIEQKISNQVLLAEGVIVGEIPNSYYDLEGISKDNAIDIIE
;
A
#
# COMPACT_ATOMS: atom_id res chain seq x y z
N MET A 1 -84.72 -10.52 75.55
CA MET A 1 -83.35 -10.09 75.23
C MET A 1 -82.98 -10.72 73.89
N ASN A 2 -82.86 -9.90 72.87
CA ASN A 2 -82.57 -10.37 71.49
C ASN A 2 -81.11 -10.06 71.22
N ASP A 3 -80.27 -11.11 71.17
CA ASP A 3 -78.87 -10.97 70.74
C ASP A 3 -78.78 -11.02 69.20
N LYS A 4 -78.42 -9.88 68.58
CA LYS A 4 -78.16 -9.80 67.17
C LYS A 4 -76.72 -10.23 66.90
N ILE A 5 -76.53 -11.40 66.31
CA ILE A 5 -75.23 -11.88 65.83
C ILE A 5 -74.92 -11.18 64.53
N TYR A 6 -73.90 -10.31 64.54
CA TYR A 6 -73.39 -9.67 63.32
C TYR A 6 -72.48 -10.65 62.52
N SER A 7 -73.00 -11.11 61.39
CA SER A 7 -72.27 -11.87 60.42
C SER A 7 -71.38 -10.91 59.58
N ARG A 8 -70.04 -10.99 59.70
CA ARG A 8 -69.13 -10.26 58.84
C ARG A 8 -69.08 -10.88 57.43
N SER A 9 -69.45 -10.11 56.41
CA SER A 9 -69.31 -10.50 55.00
C SER A 9 -67.85 -10.69 54.66
N ARG A 10 -67.45 -11.89 54.31
CA ARG A 10 -66.11 -12.20 53.83
C ARG A 10 -65.91 -11.63 52.43
N ILE A 11 -65.05 -10.63 52.27
CA ILE A 11 -64.59 -10.14 50.94
C ILE A 11 -63.84 -11.26 50.26
N ARG A 12 -64.47 -11.84 49.22
CA ARG A 12 -63.81 -12.83 48.35
C ARG A 12 -62.92 -12.06 47.37
N LEU A 13 -61.58 -12.07 47.61
CA LEU A 13 -60.64 -11.59 46.64
C LEU A 13 -60.74 -12.43 45.36
N PRO A 14 -60.66 -11.78 44.18
CA PRO A 14 -60.78 -12.50 42.91
C PRO A 14 -59.51 -13.42 42.81
N LYS A 15 -59.76 -14.71 42.55
CA LYS A 15 -58.69 -15.66 42.24
C LYS A 15 -58.08 -15.27 40.89
N ILE A 16 -56.87 -14.69 40.92
CA ILE A 16 -56.10 -14.48 39.70
C ILE A 16 -55.74 -15.86 39.15
N LYS A 17 -56.46 -16.27 38.08
CA LYS A 17 -56.09 -17.46 37.33
C LYS A 17 -54.80 -17.16 36.58
N LEU A 18 -53.68 -17.62 37.08
CA LEU A 18 -52.43 -17.67 36.35
C LEU A 18 -52.64 -18.57 35.13
N LYS A 19 -52.75 -17.93 33.96
CA LYS A 19 -52.98 -18.54 32.68
C LYS A 19 -51.82 -19.48 32.35
N ASN A 20 -52.20 -20.72 32.14
CA ASN A 20 -51.49 -21.92 31.70
C ASN A 20 -50.00 -21.83 31.39
N LYS A 21 -49.23 -22.64 32.12
CA LYS A 21 -47.78 -22.86 32.04
C LYS A 21 -47.31 -23.51 30.71
N GLU A 22 -48.21 -24.05 29.90
CA GLU A 22 -47.85 -24.71 28.62
C GLU A 22 -47.54 -23.74 27.48
N ASN A 23 -48.21 -22.59 27.43
CA ASN A 23 -47.96 -21.59 26.40
C ASN A 23 -46.66 -20.82 26.62
N ASN A 24 -46.09 -20.91 27.82
CA ASN A 24 -44.86 -20.21 28.21
C ASN A 24 -43.58 -20.96 27.78
N ARG A 25 -43.66 -22.26 27.52
CA ARG A 25 -42.51 -23.05 27.05
C ARG A 25 -42.13 -22.72 25.61
N ASN A 26 -43.10 -22.52 24.74
CA ASN A 26 -42.84 -22.19 23.33
C ASN A 26 -42.40 -20.73 23.17
N THR A 27 -42.98 -19.80 23.92
CA THR A 27 -42.52 -18.40 23.96
C THR A 27 -41.11 -18.26 24.51
N ILE A 28 -40.70 -19.02 25.54
CA ILE A 28 -39.36 -19.05 26.07
C ILE A 28 -38.37 -19.65 25.05
N LYS A 29 -38.78 -20.69 24.30
CA LYS A 29 -37.95 -21.28 23.23
C LYS A 29 -37.73 -20.27 22.09
N ILE A 30 -38.79 -19.57 21.64
CA ILE A 30 -38.72 -18.53 20.63
C ILE A 30 -37.80 -17.38 21.09
N LEU A 31 -37.97 -16.93 22.34
CA LEU A 31 -37.10 -15.87 22.91
C LEU A 31 -35.62 -16.28 22.94
N LYS A 32 -35.31 -17.52 23.34
CA LYS A 32 -33.94 -18.06 23.32
C LYS A 32 -33.37 -18.09 21.90
N ILE A 33 -34.15 -18.49 20.91
CA ILE A 33 -33.75 -18.51 19.50
C ILE A 33 -33.41 -17.09 19.02
N ILE A 34 -34.29 -16.10 19.34
CA ILE A 34 -34.07 -14.70 18.99
C ILE A 34 -32.78 -14.15 19.63
N VAL A 35 -32.55 -14.47 20.91
CA VAL A 35 -31.32 -14.03 21.62
C VAL A 35 -30.07 -14.67 20.99
N ILE A 36 -30.10 -15.97 20.69
CA ILE A 36 -29.00 -16.68 20.05
C ILE A 36 -28.74 -16.08 18.67
N LEU A 37 -29.78 -15.82 17.88
CA LEU A 37 -29.68 -15.20 16.57
C LEU A 37 -29.10 -13.78 16.67
N GLY A 38 -29.53 -12.98 17.64
CA GLY A 38 -28.98 -11.66 17.92
C GLY A 38 -27.49 -11.69 18.26
N ILE A 39 -27.09 -12.64 19.10
CA ILE A 39 -25.66 -12.84 19.46
C ILE A 39 -24.87 -13.28 18.22
N ALA A 40 -25.40 -14.19 17.40
CA ALA A 40 -24.74 -14.65 16.18
C ALA A 40 -24.57 -13.53 15.16
N ILE A 41 -25.58 -12.68 14.96
CA ILE A 41 -25.52 -11.52 14.07
C ILE A 41 -24.47 -10.50 14.58
N ASN A 42 -24.49 -10.22 15.88
CA ASN A 42 -23.51 -9.32 16.49
C ASN A 42 -22.08 -9.86 16.36
N PHE A 43 -21.88 -11.14 16.61
CA PHE A 43 -20.57 -11.79 16.43
C PHE A 43 -20.12 -11.75 14.98
N ALA A 44 -21.00 -12.03 14.01
CA ALA A 44 -20.71 -11.93 12.58
C ALA A 44 -20.33 -10.50 12.19
N TYR A 45 -21.06 -9.50 12.67
CA TYR A 45 -20.75 -8.08 12.42
C TYR A 45 -19.39 -7.66 12.97
N PHE A 46 -19.08 -8.04 14.20
CA PHE A 46 -17.76 -7.76 14.82
C PHE A 46 -16.62 -8.46 14.10
N SER A 47 -16.84 -9.72 13.68
CA SER A 47 -15.84 -10.49 12.91
C SER A 47 -15.57 -9.85 11.56
N LEU A 48 -16.61 -9.44 10.82
CA LEU A 48 -16.45 -8.76 9.53
C LEU A 48 -15.73 -7.42 9.67
N LYS A 49 -16.05 -6.64 10.72
CA LYS A 49 -15.38 -5.37 10.98
C LYS A 49 -13.88 -5.56 11.31
N GLY A 50 -13.51 -6.65 11.99
CA GLY A 50 -12.12 -6.98 12.29
C GLY A 50 -11.33 -7.50 11.07
N ILE A 51 -11.99 -8.19 10.15
CA ILE A 51 -11.38 -8.75 8.92
C ILE A 51 -11.05 -7.66 7.91
N LYS A 52 -11.91 -6.64 7.78
CA LYS A 52 -11.80 -5.58 6.79
C LYS A 52 -10.41 -4.91 6.75
N PRO A 53 -9.84 -4.37 7.84
CA PRO A 53 -8.54 -3.69 7.80
C PRO A 53 -7.37 -4.64 7.48
N ILE A 54 -7.49 -5.91 7.87
CA ILE A 54 -6.45 -6.91 7.59
C ILE A 54 -6.46 -7.27 6.10
N MET A 55 -7.66 -7.44 5.54
CA MET A 55 -7.84 -7.69 4.12
C MET A 55 -7.32 -6.52 3.28
N GLU A 56 -7.71 -5.30 3.63
CA GLU A 56 -7.24 -4.07 2.97
C GLU A 56 -5.72 -4.01 2.94
N LYS A 57 -5.06 -4.17 4.09
CA LYS A 57 -3.60 -4.16 4.20
C LYS A 57 -2.93 -5.25 3.35
N ASN A 58 -3.47 -6.46 3.34
CA ASN A 58 -2.94 -7.56 2.54
C ASN A 58 -3.11 -7.30 1.04
N CYS A 59 -4.28 -6.83 0.62
CA CYS A 59 -4.55 -6.49 -0.77
C CYS A 59 -3.66 -5.36 -1.28
N ILE A 60 -3.48 -4.28 -0.51
CA ILE A 60 -2.56 -3.18 -0.82
C ILE A 60 -1.13 -3.70 -0.92
N GLY A 61 -0.68 -4.55 -0.01
CA GLY A 61 0.66 -5.15 -0.04
C GLY A 61 0.92 -5.94 -1.31
N ILE A 62 -0.03 -6.77 -1.73
CA ILE A 62 0.07 -7.55 -2.98
C ILE A 62 0.04 -6.62 -4.20
N ALA A 63 -0.89 -5.66 -4.24
CA ALA A 63 -0.98 -4.70 -5.33
C ALA A 63 0.33 -3.91 -5.50
N LYS A 64 0.91 -3.44 -4.41
CA LYS A 64 2.21 -2.77 -4.42
C LYS A 64 3.32 -3.69 -4.94
N SER A 65 3.35 -4.95 -4.52
CA SER A 65 4.34 -5.93 -4.99
C SER A 65 4.22 -6.18 -6.49
N VAL A 66 2.99 -6.36 -7.01
CA VAL A 66 2.74 -6.56 -8.45
C VAL A 66 3.12 -5.30 -9.22
N ALA A 67 2.68 -4.12 -8.78
CA ALA A 67 3.02 -2.86 -9.43
C ALA A 67 4.53 -2.64 -9.50
N THR A 68 5.25 -2.87 -8.40
CA THR A 68 6.72 -2.75 -8.36
C THR A 68 7.38 -3.76 -9.31
N LYS A 69 6.92 -5.01 -9.33
CA LYS A 69 7.44 -6.05 -10.25
C LYS A 69 7.26 -5.64 -11.70
N VAL A 70 6.06 -5.24 -12.08
CA VAL A 70 5.74 -4.83 -13.46
C VAL A 70 6.54 -3.59 -13.86
N SER A 71 6.62 -2.59 -12.99
CA SER A 71 7.44 -1.38 -13.22
C SER A 71 8.89 -1.72 -13.49
N ASN A 72 9.50 -2.56 -12.64
CA ASN A 72 10.91 -2.91 -12.79
C ASN A 72 11.18 -3.71 -14.07
N ILE A 73 10.31 -4.67 -14.40
CA ILE A 73 10.46 -5.48 -15.62
C ILE A 73 10.34 -4.58 -16.86
N LYS A 74 9.29 -3.75 -16.94
CA LYS A 74 9.08 -2.92 -18.13
C LYS A 74 10.09 -1.79 -18.26
N ALA A 75 10.48 -1.17 -17.16
CA ALA A 75 11.58 -0.22 -17.17
C ALA A 75 12.88 -0.86 -17.67
N THR A 76 13.23 -2.08 -17.19
CA THR A 76 14.41 -2.80 -17.65
C THR A 76 14.33 -3.17 -19.14
N GLU A 77 13.17 -3.65 -19.63
CA GLU A 77 12.96 -3.98 -21.05
C GLU A 77 13.12 -2.76 -21.96
N VAL A 78 12.63 -1.59 -21.54
CA VAL A 78 12.78 -0.35 -22.31
C VAL A 78 14.22 0.12 -22.26
N MET A 79 14.83 0.13 -21.08
CA MET A 79 16.22 0.60 -20.90
C MET A 79 17.26 -0.28 -21.58
N ALA A 80 16.99 -1.57 -21.78
CA ALA A 80 17.89 -2.44 -22.55
C ALA A 80 18.11 -1.99 -24.00
N LYS A 81 17.32 -1.02 -24.49
CA LYS A 81 17.45 -0.44 -25.83
C LYS A 81 18.31 0.81 -25.87
N TYR A 82 18.71 1.33 -24.70
CA TYR A 82 19.43 2.60 -24.58
C TYR A 82 20.70 2.42 -23.74
N GLU A 83 21.76 3.08 -24.16
CA GLU A 83 22.98 3.22 -23.38
C GLU A 83 22.95 4.53 -22.57
N TYR A 84 23.86 4.66 -21.61
CA TYR A 84 23.97 5.87 -20.77
C TYR A 84 24.18 7.12 -21.62
N ASP A 85 25.01 7.01 -22.67
CA ASP A 85 25.32 8.12 -23.58
C ASP A 85 24.16 8.49 -24.53
N ASP A 86 23.18 7.61 -24.71
CA ASP A 86 21.95 7.93 -25.46
C ASP A 86 21.01 8.86 -24.65
N ILE A 87 21.08 8.78 -23.33
CA ILE A 87 20.22 9.57 -22.41
C ILE A 87 20.87 10.91 -22.12
N LEU A 88 22.20 10.95 -22.08
CA LEU A 88 22.97 12.13 -21.70
C LEU A 88 23.78 12.66 -22.88
N ASN A 89 23.88 13.97 -22.95
CA ASN A 89 24.78 14.66 -23.83
C ASN A 89 25.95 15.22 -23.01
N ILE A 90 27.11 14.56 -23.08
CA ILE A 90 28.29 14.96 -22.34
C ILE A 90 29.19 15.81 -23.23
N ILE A 91 29.28 17.09 -22.93
CA ILE A 91 30.16 18.04 -23.64
C ILE A 91 31.47 18.11 -22.88
N LYS A 92 32.57 17.82 -23.61
CA LYS A 92 33.96 17.92 -23.10
C LYS A 92 34.65 19.15 -23.65
N ASP A 93 35.61 19.66 -22.94
CA ASP A 93 36.50 20.71 -23.41
C ASP A 93 37.63 20.14 -24.29
N GLU A 94 38.51 21.03 -24.78
CA GLU A 94 39.68 20.65 -25.63
C GLU A 94 40.69 19.73 -24.91
N ASN A 95 40.68 19.74 -23.59
CA ASN A 95 41.53 18.89 -22.73
C ASN A 95 40.87 17.56 -22.36
N GLY A 96 39.61 17.32 -22.80
CA GLY A 96 38.88 16.11 -22.49
C GLY A 96 38.09 16.17 -21.18
N ASN A 97 38.10 17.28 -20.46
CA ASN A 97 37.38 17.45 -19.21
C ASN A 97 35.89 17.69 -19.48
N ILE A 98 35.05 17.20 -18.60
CA ILE A 98 33.59 17.38 -18.70
C ILE A 98 33.21 18.83 -18.39
N LYS A 99 32.78 19.57 -19.42
CA LYS A 99 32.34 20.95 -19.30
C LYS A 99 30.86 21.05 -18.97
N MET A 100 30.03 20.17 -19.51
CA MET A 100 28.59 20.16 -19.31
C MET A 100 28.05 18.74 -19.47
N VAL A 101 27.10 18.40 -18.60
CA VAL A 101 26.27 17.21 -18.72
C VAL A 101 24.84 17.68 -18.99
N GLY A 102 24.33 17.43 -20.16
CA GLY A 102 22.95 17.75 -20.56
C GLY A 102 22.15 16.48 -20.75
N THR A 103 20.83 16.60 -20.80
CA THR A 103 19.92 15.49 -21.05
C THR A 103 19.49 15.49 -22.51
N ASN A 104 19.48 14.33 -23.15
CA ASN A 104 18.87 14.16 -24.46
C ASN A 104 17.35 14.09 -24.30
N ILE A 105 16.69 15.24 -24.43
CA ILE A 105 15.26 15.40 -24.21
C ILE A 105 14.43 14.47 -25.10
N PHE A 106 14.85 14.22 -26.33
CA PHE A 106 14.12 13.34 -27.23
C PHE A 106 14.10 11.89 -26.71
N THR A 107 15.25 11.36 -26.35
CA THR A 107 15.38 10.00 -25.78
C THR A 107 14.62 9.88 -24.46
N VAL A 108 14.76 10.87 -23.59
CA VAL A 108 14.05 10.89 -22.29
C VAL A 108 12.54 10.90 -22.48
N ASN A 109 12.01 11.77 -23.35
CA ASN A 109 10.57 11.83 -23.62
C ASN A 109 10.05 10.51 -24.22
N LYS A 110 10.85 9.84 -25.04
CA LYS A 110 10.48 8.53 -25.56
C LYS A 110 10.42 7.48 -24.47
N ILE A 111 11.40 7.42 -23.57
CA ILE A 111 11.41 6.53 -22.42
C ILE A 111 10.20 6.77 -21.51
N ILE A 112 9.92 8.04 -21.17
CA ILE A 112 8.79 8.44 -20.32
C ILE A 112 7.45 8.05 -20.96
N SER A 113 7.36 8.07 -22.30
CA SER A 113 6.13 7.73 -23.02
C SER A 113 5.96 6.22 -23.23
N ASP A 114 7.03 5.49 -23.52
CA ASP A 114 6.98 4.06 -23.83
C ASP A 114 6.70 3.21 -22.58
N ILE A 115 7.32 3.55 -21.44
CA ILE A 115 7.20 2.75 -20.22
C ILE A 115 5.76 2.63 -19.71
N PRO A 116 4.96 3.72 -19.58
CA PRO A 116 3.56 3.62 -19.19
C PRO A 116 2.72 2.72 -20.09
N VAL A 117 2.93 2.79 -21.40
CA VAL A 117 2.19 1.98 -22.37
C VAL A 117 2.46 0.50 -22.14
N TYR A 118 3.74 0.11 -22.07
CA TYR A 118 4.11 -1.29 -21.83
C TYR A 118 3.68 -1.78 -20.43
N MET A 119 3.68 -0.88 -19.43
CA MET A 119 3.19 -1.22 -18.10
C MET A 119 1.69 -1.47 -18.13
N GLN A 120 0.91 -0.63 -18.80
CA GLN A 120 -0.54 -0.79 -18.89
C GLN A 120 -0.91 -2.10 -19.58
N GLU A 121 -0.27 -2.44 -20.68
CA GLU A 121 -0.46 -3.73 -21.37
C GLU A 121 -0.15 -4.92 -20.44
N GLU A 122 0.91 -4.82 -19.65
CA GLU A 122 1.30 -5.88 -18.72
C GLU A 122 0.33 -6.04 -17.55
N PHE A 123 -0.24 -4.93 -17.06
CA PHE A 123 -1.25 -4.98 -15.99
C PHE A 123 -2.59 -5.56 -16.47
N GLU A 124 -2.92 -5.43 -17.74
CA GLU A 124 -4.16 -6.00 -18.33
C GLU A 124 -4.10 -7.52 -18.45
N ARG A 125 -2.90 -8.13 -18.38
CA ARG A 125 -2.75 -9.58 -18.35
C ARG A 125 -3.38 -10.19 -17.11
N GLU A 126 -4.13 -11.29 -17.29
CA GLU A 126 -4.89 -11.94 -16.20
C GLU A 126 -4.02 -12.33 -15.00
N GLU A 127 -2.78 -12.74 -15.24
CA GLU A 127 -1.83 -13.14 -14.20
C GLU A 127 -1.40 -11.99 -13.27
N ASN A 128 -1.42 -10.74 -13.74
CA ASN A 128 -1.08 -9.55 -12.97
C ASN A 128 -2.32 -8.80 -12.46
N SER A 129 -3.46 -8.97 -13.12
CA SER A 129 -4.72 -8.30 -12.76
C SER A 129 -5.56 -9.08 -11.75
N THR A 130 -5.30 -10.39 -11.56
CA THR A 130 -6.10 -11.24 -10.68
C THR A 130 -5.21 -12.06 -9.77
N PHE A 131 -5.43 -11.95 -8.46
CA PHE A 131 -4.74 -12.78 -7.47
C PHE A 131 -5.72 -13.47 -6.53
N LYS A 132 -5.28 -14.62 -5.98
CA LYS A 132 -6.11 -15.49 -5.15
C LYS A 132 -5.59 -15.51 -3.72
N ILE A 133 -6.41 -15.03 -2.78
CA ILE A 133 -6.06 -15.01 -1.36
C ILE A 133 -6.93 -16.01 -0.61
N PRO A 134 -6.34 -16.93 0.18
CA PRO A 134 -7.10 -17.80 1.08
C PRO A 134 -7.84 -16.99 2.15
N ILE A 135 -9.10 -17.29 2.40
CA ILE A 135 -9.94 -16.57 3.39
C ILE A 135 -9.26 -16.55 4.77
N GLY A 136 -8.58 -17.60 5.15
CA GLY A 136 -7.87 -17.67 6.43
C GLY A 136 -6.82 -16.60 6.65
N SER A 137 -6.26 -16.03 5.57
CA SER A 137 -5.29 -14.93 5.64
C SER A 137 -5.91 -13.61 6.11
N PHE A 138 -7.23 -13.47 6.06
CA PHE A 138 -7.95 -12.28 6.50
C PHE A 138 -8.27 -12.27 8.00
N PHE A 139 -8.16 -13.40 8.69
CA PHE A 139 -8.41 -13.48 10.13
C PHE A 139 -7.25 -12.96 10.99
N GLY A 140 -6.12 -12.59 10.39
CA GLY A 140 -4.96 -12.05 11.12
C GLY A 140 -4.25 -13.04 12.05
N SER A 141 -4.69 -14.29 12.10
CA SER A 141 -4.11 -15.34 12.92
C SER A 141 -3.14 -16.21 12.12
N LYS A 142 -1.95 -16.45 12.66
CA LYS A 142 -0.96 -17.37 12.06
C LYS A 142 -1.51 -18.78 11.84
N LEU A 143 -2.47 -19.21 12.68
CA LEU A 143 -3.06 -20.55 12.59
C LEU A 143 -3.94 -20.75 11.36
N PHE A 144 -4.64 -19.70 10.91
CA PHE A 144 -5.54 -19.74 9.77
C PHE A 144 -4.92 -19.20 8.49
N SER A 145 -3.79 -18.52 8.59
CA SER A 145 -3.11 -17.93 7.43
C SER A 145 -2.78 -19.00 6.37
N GLY A 146 -3.11 -18.70 5.12
CA GLY A 146 -2.90 -19.61 4.00
C GLY A 146 -3.92 -20.74 3.89
N ARG A 147 -4.91 -20.85 4.78
CA ARG A 147 -5.91 -21.92 4.79
C ARG A 147 -7.28 -21.44 4.33
N GLY A 148 -8.12 -22.39 3.88
CA GLY A 148 -9.49 -22.15 3.44
C GLY A 148 -9.62 -21.90 1.94
N PRO A 149 -10.86 -21.68 1.46
CA PRO A 149 -11.12 -21.40 0.07
C PRO A 149 -10.44 -20.08 -0.36
N LYS A 150 -10.02 -20.04 -1.63
CA LYS A 150 -9.36 -18.87 -2.22
C LYS A 150 -10.40 -17.90 -2.77
N VAL A 151 -10.28 -16.62 -2.44
CA VAL A 151 -11.06 -15.53 -2.99
C VAL A 151 -10.29 -14.88 -4.14
N ASN A 152 -10.94 -14.70 -5.27
CA ASN A 152 -10.38 -13.96 -6.40
C ASN A 152 -10.53 -12.46 -6.12
N ILE A 153 -9.41 -11.76 -6.23
CA ILE A 153 -9.34 -10.31 -6.08
C ILE A 153 -8.80 -9.76 -7.39
N LYS A 154 -9.52 -8.82 -7.97
CA LYS A 154 -9.09 -8.15 -9.19
C LYS A 154 -8.43 -6.83 -8.87
N MET A 155 -7.39 -6.52 -9.62
CA MET A 155 -6.67 -5.27 -9.55
C MET A 155 -6.69 -4.62 -10.94
N GLN A 156 -6.94 -3.32 -10.98
CA GLN A 156 -6.94 -2.54 -12.23
C GLN A 156 -6.23 -1.23 -11.99
N ILE A 157 -5.50 -0.75 -12.97
CA ILE A 157 -5.02 0.62 -12.99
C ILE A 157 -6.19 1.50 -13.44
N VAL A 158 -6.41 2.61 -12.74
CA VAL A 158 -7.42 3.60 -13.07
C VAL A 158 -6.75 4.94 -13.27
N GLY A 159 -7.02 5.56 -14.42
CA GLY A 159 -6.39 6.80 -14.82
C GLY A 159 -5.03 6.59 -15.49
N ASP A 160 -4.28 7.66 -15.58
CA ASP A 160 -3.00 7.68 -16.26
C ASP A 160 -1.87 7.18 -15.33
N LEU A 161 -0.89 6.54 -15.94
CA LEU A 161 0.40 6.28 -15.34
C LEU A 161 1.23 7.55 -15.48
N ASP A 162 1.54 8.19 -14.35
CA ASP A 162 2.41 9.35 -14.29
C ASP A 162 3.86 8.89 -14.15
N THR A 163 4.72 9.30 -15.07
CA THR A 163 6.14 8.97 -15.08
C THR A 163 6.97 10.23 -15.15
N ASP A 164 7.95 10.33 -14.27
CA ASP A 164 8.88 11.45 -14.20
C ASP A 164 10.32 10.95 -14.10
N LEU A 165 11.24 11.65 -14.74
CA LEU A 165 12.65 11.32 -14.71
C LEU A 165 13.37 12.27 -13.75
N ARG A 166 14.07 11.71 -12.78
CA ARG A 166 14.86 12.45 -11.80
C ARG A 166 16.35 12.18 -11.94
N SER A 167 17.10 13.25 -11.98
CA SER A 167 18.56 13.22 -12.00
C SER A 167 19.07 13.66 -10.64
N GLU A 168 19.97 12.87 -10.07
CA GLU A 168 20.60 13.12 -8.77
C GLU A 168 22.12 13.12 -8.91
N PHE A 169 22.77 14.14 -8.35
CA PHE A 169 24.20 14.25 -8.28
C PHE A 169 24.64 14.17 -6.82
N THR A 170 25.51 13.22 -6.50
CA THR A 170 26.04 13.02 -5.15
C THR A 170 27.57 13.03 -5.19
N SER A 171 28.21 13.77 -4.30
CA SER A 171 29.66 13.73 -4.16
C SER A 171 30.11 12.31 -3.80
N ALA A 172 31.09 11.78 -4.55
CA ALA A 172 31.64 10.44 -4.34
C ALA A 172 33.12 10.47 -4.00
N GLY A 173 33.64 11.63 -3.61
CA GLY A 173 35.03 11.85 -3.26
C GLY A 173 35.46 13.28 -3.56
N ILE A 174 36.80 13.53 -3.53
CA ILE A 174 37.35 14.87 -3.69
C ILE A 174 37.06 15.45 -5.09
N ASN A 175 37.15 14.60 -6.13
CA ASN A 175 37.02 14.99 -7.53
C ASN A 175 36.01 14.10 -8.30
N GLN A 176 35.16 13.38 -7.58
CA GLN A 176 34.20 12.47 -8.20
C GLN A 176 32.79 12.85 -7.82
N THR A 177 31.90 12.82 -8.81
CA THR A 177 30.45 13.02 -8.64
C THR A 177 29.73 11.82 -9.20
N LEU A 178 28.97 11.17 -8.37
CA LEU A 178 28.08 10.08 -8.77
C LEU A 178 26.80 10.69 -9.32
N HIS A 179 26.50 10.39 -10.57
CA HIS A 179 25.29 10.80 -11.24
C HIS A 179 24.36 9.59 -11.38
N ARG A 180 23.12 9.73 -10.88
CA ARG A 180 22.07 8.72 -10.96
C ARG A 180 20.85 9.27 -11.65
N ILE A 181 20.28 8.46 -12.50
CA ILE A 181 19.03 8.76 -13.19
C ILE A 181 17.97 7.77 -12.72
N TYR A 182 16.91 8.28 -12.13
CA TYR A 182 15.77 7.52 -11.66
C TYR A 182 14.53 7.80 -12.49
N LEU A 183 13.75 6.78 -12.74
CA LEU A 183 12.38 6.89 -13.19
C LEU A 183 11.45 6.77 -12.00
N GLU A 184 10.67 7.80 -11.72
CA GLU A 184 9.59 7.75 -10.74
C GLU A 184 8.28 7.43 -11.48
N ILE A 185 7.62 6.36 -11.06
CA ILE A 185 6.38 5.88 -11.65
C ILE A 185 5.30 5.96 -10.60
N LYS A 186 4.21 6.67 -10.89
CA LYS A 186 3.04 6.80 -10.02
C LYS A 186 1.82 6.25 -10.74
N CYS A 187 1.10 5.36 -10.08
CA CYS A 187 -0.16 4.82 -10.60
C CYS A 187 -1.24 4.77 -9.51
N ASN A 188 -2.48 4.94 -9.93
CA ASN A 188 -3.64 4.71 -9.09
C ASN A 188 -4.17 3.32 -9.39
N VAL A 189 -4.21 2.48 -8.37
CA VAL A 189 -4.67 1.09 -8.48
C VAL A 189 -5.98 0.94 -7.72
N VAL A 190 -6.98 0.39 -8.39
CA VAL A 190 -8.26 0.01 -7.81
C VAL A 190 -8.27 -1.50 -7.61
N ILE A 191 -8.50 -1.91 -6.38
CA ILE A 191 -8.55 -3.31 -5.97
C ILE A 191 -9.99 -3.66 -5.66
N LEU A 192 -10.55 -4.57 -6.47
CA LEU A 192 -11.93 -5.04 -6.32
C LEU A 192 -11.95 -6.27 -5.42
N THR A 193 -12.43 -6.09 -4.21
CA THR A 193 -12.63 -7.17 -3.24
C THR A 193 -14.14 -7.51 -3.12
N PRO A 194 -14.52 -8.67 -2.58
CA PRO A 194 -15.93 -9.02 -2.37
C PRO A 194 -16.67 -8.10 -1.40
N PHE A 195 -15.96 -7.32 -0.58
CA PHE A 195 -16.55 -6.51 0.47
C PHE A 195 -16.53 -5.01 0.17
N GLU A 196 -15.50 -4.57 -0.57
CA GLU A 196 -15.30 -3.16 -0.90
C GLU A 196 -14.34 -2.98 -2.07
N THR A 197 -14.36 -1.79 -2.61
CA THR A 197 -13.37 -1.31 -3.58
C THR A 197 -12.34 -0.47 -2.83
N ILE A 198 -11.07 -0.80 -3.01
CA ILE A 198 -9.94 -0.10 -2.37
C ILE A 198 -9.19 0.66 -3.47
N GLU A 199 -9.04 1.96 -3.29
CA GLU A 199 -8.22 2.79 -4.16
C GLU A 199 -6.89 3.07 -3.48
N GLN A 200 -5.79 2.80 -4.17
CA GLN A 200 -4.46 2.98 -3.64
C GLN A 200 -3.54 3.63 -4.65
N LYS A 201 -2.92 4.74 -4.25
CA LYS A 201 -1.83 5.35 -5.00
C LYS A 201 -0.53 4.62 -4.70
N ILE A 202 0.13 4.12 -5.73
CA ILE A 202 1.40 3.42 -5.64
C ILE A 202 2.45 4.27 -6.36
N SER A 203 3.58 4.50 -5.69
CA SER A 203 4.77 5.11 -6.28
C SER A 203 5.90 4.10 -6.22
N ASN A 204 6.62 3.96 -7.32
CA ASN A 204 7.83 3.15 -7.44
C ASN A 204 8.94 3.98 -8.10
N GLN A 205 10.17 3.75 -7.67
CA GLN A 205 11.34 4.42 -8.23
C GLN A 205 12.30 3.34 -8.76
N VAL A 206 12.69 3.47 -10.02
CA VAL A 206 13.57 2.54 -10.71
C VAL A 206 14.86 3.28 -11.08
N LEU A 207 16.02 2.75 -10.71
CA LEU A 207 17.30 3.27 -11.17
C LEU A 207 17.47 2.87 -12.65
N LEU A 208 17.59 3.86 -13.53
CA LEU A 208 17.76 3.63 -14.97
C LEU A 208 19.22 3.60 -15.36
N ALA A 209 20.01 4.54 -14.83
CA ALA A 209 21.40 4.66 -15.16
C ALA A 209 22.20 5.24 -13.99
N GLU A 210 23.46 4.84 -13.87
CA GLU A 210 24.41 5.36 -12.91
C GLU A 210 25.77 5.54 -13.59
N GLY A 211 26.41 6.67 -13.34
CA GLY A 211 27.72 6.97 -13.85
C GLY A 211 28.53 7.82 -12.88
N VAL A 212 29.85 7.64 -12.89
CA VAL A 212 30.77 8.47 -12.10
C VAL A 212 31.40 9.51 -13.02
N ILE A 213 31.21 10.76 -12.71
CA ILE A 213 31.85 11.90 -13.36
C ILE A 213 33.10 12.22 -12.59
N VAL A 214 34.28 12.10 -13.23
CA VAL A 214 35.57 12.41 -12.64
C VAL A 214 35.98 13.80 -13.08
N GLY A 215 36.16 14.71 -12.13
CA GLY A 215 36.67 16.06 -12.37
C GLY A 215 38.19 16.15 -12.20
N GLU A 216 38.70 17.37 -12.36
CA GLU A 216 40.11 17.66 -12.05
C GLU A 216 40.35 17.63 -10.54
N ILE A 217 41.55 17.18 -10.14
CA ILE A 217 41.96 17.26 -8.73
C ILE A 217 42.36 18.72 -8.47
N PRO A 218 41.73 19.42 -7.51
CA PRO A 218 42.16 20.76 -7.16
C PRO A 218 43.60 20.75 -6.66
N ASN A 219 44.38 21.77 -7.05
CA ASN A 219 45.77 21.89 -6.66
C ASN A 219 45.96 22.01 -5.13
N SER A 220 44.94 22.42 -4.41
CA SER A 220 44.89 22.42 -2.96
C SER A 220 43.50 22.00 -2.49
N TYR A 221 43.45 21.00 -1.63
CA TYR A 221 42.24 20.55 -0.95
C TYR A 221 42.46 20.57 0.55
N TYR A 222 41.70 21.40 1.24
CA TYR A 222 41.70 21.45 2.70
C TYR A 222 40.35 20.94 3.18
N ASP A 223 40.35 19.75 3.80
CA ASP A 223 39.17 19.26 4.53
C ASP A 223 39.18 19.90 5.93
N LEU A 224 38.36 20.90 6.10
CA LEU A 224 38.19 21.61 7.36
C LEU A 224 37.14 20.98 8.29
N GLU A 225 36.55 19.85 7.93
CA GLU A 225 35.67 19.11 8.82
C GLU A 225 36.48 18.56 10.01
N GLY A 226 36.34 19.18 11.15
CA GLY A 226 36.99 18.80 12.41
C GLY A 226 38.12 19.73 12.84
N ILE A 227 38.49 20.75 12.08
CA ILE A 227 39.42 21.78 12.51
C ILE A 227 38.64 22.90 13.19
N SER A 228 38.98 23.19 14.45
CA SER A 228 38.38 24.34 15.13
C SER A 228 38.85 25.62 14.45
N LYS A 229 38.00 26.67 14.42
CA LYS A 229 38.30 27.95 13.76
C LYS A 229 39.64 28.59 14.22
N ASP A 230 40.09 28.25 15.42
CA ASP A 230 41.32 28.78 16.02
C ASP A 230 42.61 28.15 15.43
N ASN A 231 42.51 26.96 14.82
CA ASN A 231 43.67 26.27 14.20
C ASN A 231 43.67 26.39 12.67
N ALA A 232 42.65 27.01 12.06
CA ALA A 232 42.59 27.13 10.59
C ALA A 232 43.57 28.20 10.03
N ILE A 233 44.03 29.10 10.86
CA ILE A 233 44.93 30.20 10.45
C ILE A 233 46.34 29.71 10.29
N ASP A 234 46.83 28.71 11.06
CA ASP A 234 48.17 28.17 11.01
C ASP A 234 48.49 27.30 9.78
N ILE A 235 47.46 26.98 8.97
CA ILE A 235 47.64 26.10 7.78
C ILE A 235 47.83 26.92 6.49
N ILE A 236 47.61 28.24 6.54
CA ILE A 236 47.62 29.14 5.36
C ILE A 236 48.92 29.96 5.26
N GLU A 237 49.79 29.94 6.26
CA GLU A 237 51.17 30.45 6.18
C GLU A 237 52.14 29.35 5.71
#